data_eeec4e92dcf9eda443f4d89865b9c817
#
_entry.id   eeec4e92dcf9eda443f4d89865b9c817
#
_cell.length_a   1.000
_cell.length_b   1.000
_cell.length_c   1.000
_cell.angle_alpha   90.00
_cell.angle_beta   90.00
_cell.angle_gamma   90.00
#
_symmetry.space_group_name_H-M   'P 1'
#
loop_
_entity.id
_entity.type
_entity.pdbx_description
1 polymer ?
#
loop_
_entity_poly.entity_id
_entity_poly.type
_entity_poly.pdbx_seq_one_letter_code
_entity_poly.pdbx_strand_id
1 'polypeptide(L)'
;MGQVSASSSIVVAADPKRTLDAIADYETVRPKILSAHYRDYKVVEGGQGAGTVAEWTLQATEKRSRNVRAVISVSDSMVTERDSNSSMVTAWTVTPSGTGSLVTVRTTWKGAGGIGGIFEGIFAPLGLKKIQAEVLENLKRELS
;
A
#
# COMPACT_ATOMS: atom_id res chain seq x y z
N MET A 1 19.76 -2.97 12.22
CA MET A 1 19.01 -2.79 12.73
C MET A 1 17.53 -3.03 12.74
N GLY A 2 16.77 -2.37 13.47
CA GLY A 2 15.39 -2.73 13.67
C GLY A 2 14.51 -2.50 12.47
N GLN A 3 13.32 -3.09 12.53
CA GLN A 3 12.29 -2.87 11.54
C GLN A 3 11.60 -1.55 11.82
N VAL A 4 11.33 -0.81 10.75
CA VAL A 4 10.58 0.45 10.83
C VAL A 4 9.20 0.20 10.26
N SER A 5 8.19 0.86 10.81
CA SER A 5 6.83 0.68 10.31
C SER A 5 6.05 1.99 10.34
N ALA A 6 5.05 2.05 9.47
CA ALA A 6 4.06 3.11 9.45
C ALA A 6 2.71 2.46 9.18
N SER A 7 1.67 2.92 9.87
CA SER A 7 0.34 2.38 9.63
C SER A 7 -0.72 3.47 9.76
N SER A 8 -1.83 3.27 9.08
CA SER A 8 -2.98 4.17 9.10
C SER A 8 -4.24 3.33 8.92
N SER A 9 -5.35 3.83 9.42
CA SER A 9 -6.62 3.10 9.34
C SER A 9 -7.76 4.03 8.96
N ILE A 10 -8.81 3.46 8.38
CA ILE A 10 -10.02 4.21 8.05
C ILE A 10 -11.22 3.24 8.07
N VAL A 11 -12.39 3.77 8.37
CA VAL A 11 -13.64 3.01 8.27
C VAL A 11 -14.29 3.37 6.94
N VAL A 12 -14.70 2.35 6.19
CA VAL A 12 -15.39 2.53 4.92
C VAL A 12 -16.78 1.92 4.99
N ALA A 13 -17.68 2.39 4.11
CA ALA A 13 -19.08 1.94 4.14
C ALA A 13 -19.29 0.53 3.58
N ALA A 14 -18.42 0.08 2.69
CA ALA A 14 -18.57 -1.22 2.04
C ALA A 14 -18.28 -2.38 3.00
N ASP A 15 -18.94 -3.51 2.79
CA ASP A 15 -18.70 -4.70 3.61
C ASP A 15 -17.27 -5.23 3.38
N PRO A 16 -16.79 -6.15 4.23
CA PRO A 16 -15.41 -6.64 4.13
C PRO A 16 -15.06 -7.29 2.79
N LYS A 17 -15.97 -8.07 2.22
CA LYS A 17 -15.67 -8.74 0.96
C LYS A 17 -15.51 -7.74 -0.18
N ARG A 18 -16.44 -6.80 -0.30
CA ARG A 18 -16.38 -5.77 -1.33
C ARG A 18 -15.13 -4.91 -1.15
N THR A 19 -14.82 -4.59 0.08
CA THR A 19 -13.64 -3.77 0.41
C THR A 19 -12.35 -4.49 0.03
N LEU A 20 -12.24 -5.77 0.39
CA LEU A 20 -11.05 -6.55 0.06
C LEU A 20 -10.90 -6.70 -1.45
N ASP A 21 -12.00 -6.98 -2.15
CA ASP A 21 -11.97 -7.10 -3.61
C ASP A 21 -11.50 -5.79 -4.27
N ALA A 22 -11.94 -4.65 -3.74
CA ALA A 22 -11.52 -3.35 -4.26
C ALA A 22 -10.02 -3.12 -4.03
N ILE A 23 -9.53 -3.43 -2.85
CA ILE A 23 -8.10 -3.27 -2.55
C ILE A 23 -7.25 -4.16 -3.46
N ALA A 24 -7.73 -5.36 -3.74
CA ALA A 24 -7.02 -6.33 -4.58
C ALA A 24 -7.15 -6.05 -6.08
N ASP A 25 -7.96 -5.07 -6.47
CA ASP A 25 -8.15 -4.71 -7.86
C ASP A 25 -7.12 -3.65 -8.27
N TYR A 26 -6.01 -4.11 -8.79
CA TYR A 26 -4.88 -3.26 -9.18
C TYR A 26 -5.07 -2.64 -10.56
N GLU A 27 -6.08 -3.10 -11.30
CA GLU A 27 -6.29 -2.65 -12.68
C GLU A 27 -7.27 -1.47 -12.75
N THR A 28 -8.40 -1.56 -12.06
CA THR A 28 -9.43 -0.52 -12.16
C THR A 28 -9.55 0.36 -10.91
N VAL A 29 -9.43 -0.21 -9.72
CA VAL A 29 -9.60 0.57 -8.48
C VAL A 29 -8.31 1.27 -8.06
N ARG A 30 -7.17 0.54 -8.07
CA ARG A 30 -5.93 1.11 -7.55
C ARG A 30 -5.57 2.43 -8.22
N PRO A 31 -5.64 2.59 -9.55
CA PRO A 31 -5.33 3.88 -10.16
C PRO A 31 -6.19 5.04 -9.67
N LYS A 32 -7.42 4.75 -9.23
CA LYS A 32 -8.35 5.78 -8.77
C LYS A 32 -8.06 6.25 -7.35
N ILE A 33 -7.34 5.46 -6.56
CA ILE A 33 -7.12 5.80 -5.15
C ILE A 33 -5.70 6.29 -4.87
N LEU A 34 -4.80 6.20 -5.82
CA LEU A 34 -3.44 6.67 -5.63
C LEU A 34 -3.39 8.20 -5.58
N SER A 35 -2.47 8.72 -4.79
CA SER A 35 -2.27 10.16 -4.66
C SER A 35 -1.17 10.61 -5.63
N ALA A 36 -0.90 11.92 -5.63
CA ALA A 36 0.15 12.50 -6.46
C ALA A 36 1.56 12.01 -6.11
N HIS A 37 1.71 11.35 -4.96
CA HIS A 37 2.98 10.76 -4.57
C HIS A 37 3.33 9.52 -5.40
N TYR A 38 2.37 8.95 -6.13
CA TYR A 38 2.59 7.75 -6.94
C TYR A 38 2.68 8.15 -8.40
N ARG A 39 3.75 7.72 -9.08
CA ARG A 39 3.98 8.04 -10.49
C ARG A 39 4.25 6.76 -11.27
N ASP A 40 3.98 6.82 -12.57
CA ASP A 40 4.32 5.76 -13.52
C ASP A 40 3.74 4.40 -13.11
N TYR A 41 2.54 4.42 -12.57
CA TYR A 41 1.85 3.20 -12.14
C TYR A 41 1.48 2.34 -13.33
N LYS A 42 1.81 1.05 -13.24
CA LYS A 42 1.39 0.10 -14.28
C LYS A 42 1.27 -1.30 -13.69
N VAL A 43 0.36 -2.09 -14.25
CA VAL A 43 0.25 -3.50 -13.95
C VAL A 43 1.12 -4.25 -14.95
N VAL A 44 2.01 -5.10 -14.44
CA VAL A 44 2.95 -5.86 -15.26
C VAL A 44 2.42 -7.27 -15.54
N GLU A 45 1.81 -7.88 -14.52
CA GLU A 45 1.20 -9.21 -14.63
C GLU A 45 -0.07 -9.24 -13.82
N GLY A 46 -1.05 -10.03 -14.28
CA GLY A 46 -2.31 -10.16 -13.58
C GLY A 46 -3.14 -8.89 -13.69
N GLY A 47 -3.57 -8.37 -12.57
CA GLY A 47 -4.38 -7.16 -12.48
C GLY A 47 -5.33 -7.21 -11.31
N GLN A 48 -5.77 -8.40 -10.94
CA GLN A 48 -6.69 -8.57 -9.82
C GLN A 48 -6.27 -9.74 -8.98
N GLY A 49 -6.10 -9.51 -7.69
CA GLY A 49 -5.84 -10.55 -6.72
C GLY A 49 -4.42 -11.09 -6.74
N ALA A 50 -4.28 -12.27 -6.19
CA ALA A 50 -2.98 -12.92 -6.03
C ALA A 50 -2.31 -13.17 -7.39
N GLY A 51 -1.00 -13.02 -7.42
CA GLY A 51 -0.24 -13.17 -8.64
C GLY A 51 -0.07 -11.89 -9.45
N THR A 52 -0.77 -10.83 -9.06
CA THR A 52 -0.58 -9.52 -9.68
C THR A 52 0.83 -9.00 -9.38
N VAL A 53 1.45 -8.41 -10.39
CA VAL A 53 2.69 -7.65 -10.22
C VAL A 53 2.44 -6.26 -10.76
N ALA A 54 2.68 -5.25 -9.94
CA ALA A 54 2.49 -3.85 -10.32
C ALA A 54 3.73 -3.05 -9.98
N GLU A 55 4.00 -2.03 -10.77
CA GLU A 55 5.16 -1.16 -10.57
C GLU A 55 4.70 0.28 -10.45
N TRP A 56 5.41 1.03 -9.62
CA TRP A 56 5.22 2.48 -9.53
C TRP A 56 6.44 3.14 -8.92
N THR A 57 6.50 4.46 -9.06
CA THR A 57 7.49 5.25 -8.36
C THR A 57 6.79 5.97 -7.22
N LEU A 58 7.26 5.76 -6.01
CA LEU A 58 6.74 6.42 -4.82
C LEU A 58 7.63 7.63 -4.53
N GLN A 59 7.06 8.82 -4.67
CA GLN A 59 7.77 10.08 -4.50
C GLN A 59 7.42 10.66 -3.14
N ALA A 60 8.30 10.47 -2.17
CA ALA A 60 8.03 10.96 -0.82
C ALA A 60 8.26 12.47 -0.70
N THR A 61 9.36 12.97 -1.27
CA THR A 61 9.67 14.39 -1.34
C THR A 61 10.25 14.68 -2.72
N GLU A 62 10.55 15.94 -3.02
CA GLU A 62 11.14 16.31 -4.31
C GLU A 62 12.40 15.53 -4.61
N LYS A 63 13.18 15.22 -3.58
CA LYS A 63 14.48 14.56 -3.76
C LYS A 63 14.47 13.08 -3.40
N ARG A 64 13.36 12.55 -2.93
CA ARG A 64 13.33 11.19 -2.41
C ARG A 64 12.24 10.38 -3.06
N SER A 65 12.64 9.39 -3.83
CA SER A 65 11.71 8.49 -4.50
C SER A 65 12.24 7.06 -4.44
N ARG A 66 11.33 6.13 -4.69
CA ARG A 66 11.65 4.71 -4.72
C ARG A 66 10.85 4.05 -5.84
N ASN A 67 11.53 3.21 -6.60
CA ASN A 67 10.87 2.36 -7.58
C ASN A 67 10.40 1.11 -6.88
N VAL A 68 9.11 0.85 -6.91
CA VAL A 68 8.48 -0.31 -6.27
C VAL A 68 8.04 -1.28 -7.34
N ARG A 69 8.34 -2.56 -7.11
CA ARG A 69 7.79 -3.65 -7.92
C ARG A 69 7.10 -4.59 -6.94
N ALA A 70 5.81 -4.44 -6.82
CA ALA A 70 5.02 -5.15 -5.83
C ALA A 70 4.50 -6.46 -6.39
N VAL A 71 4.75 -7.52 -5.64
CA VAL A 71 4.17 -8.85 -5.89
C VAL A 71 3.04 -9.04 -4.89
N ILE A 72 1.86 -9.34 -5.38
CA ILE A 72 0.63 -9.32 -4.59
C ILE A 72 0.24 -10.72 -4.15
N SER A 73 -0.07 -10.86 -2.86
CA SER A 73 -0.71 -12.05 -2.34
C SER A 73 -1.97 -11.65 -1.58
N VAL A 74 -2.94 -12.55 -1.54
CA VAL A 74 -4.23 -12.29 -0.92
C VAL A 74 -4.59 -13.46 -0.02
N SER A 75 -5.05 -13.16 1.19
CA SER A 75 -5.62 -14.14 2.11
C SER A 75 -7.05 -13.70 2.43
N ASP A 76 -7.70 -14.38 3.38
CA ASP A 76 -9.11 -14.13 3.68
C ASP A 76 -9.43 -12.68 4.03
N SER A 77 -8.51 -11.97 4.67
CA SER A 77 -8.77 -10.61 5.13
C SER A 77 -7.62 -9.65 4.86
N MET A 78 -6.66 -10.06 4.04
CA MET A 78 -5.45 -9.26 3.86
C MET A 78 -4.92 -9.32 2.43
N VAL A 79 -4.52 -8.15 1.92
CA VAL A 79 -3.78 -8.04 0.67
C VAL A 79 -2.37 -7.61 1.04
N THR A 80 -1.37 -8.36 0.58
CA THR A 80 0.03 -8.08 0.90
C THR A 80 0.77 -7.69 -0.38
N GLU A 81 1.52 -6.61 -0.29
CA GLU A 81 2.36 -6.09 -1.38
C GLU A 81 3.81 -6.22 -0.96
N ARG A 82 4.53 -7.12 -1.60
CA ARG A 82 5.94 -7.31 -1.28
C ARG A 82 6.78 -6.66 -2.38
N ASP A 83 7.57 -5.67 -2.00
CA ASP A 83 8.45 -5.00 -2.95
C ASP A 83 9.66 -5.88 -3.25
N SER A 84 9.79 -6.30 -4.52
CA SER A 84 10.93 -7.13 -4.90
C SER A 84 12.23 -6.34 -5.03
N ASN A 85 12.15 -5.00 -4.96
CA ASN A 85 13.34 -4.15 -5.04
C ASN A 85 13.93 -3.79 -3.68
N SER A 86 13.26 -4.17 -2.58
CA SER A 86 13.71 -3.79 -1.24
C SER A 86 13.12 -4.73 -0.19
N SER A 87 13.30 -4.38 1.08
CA SER A 87 12.68 -5.13 2.18
C SER A 87 11.25 -4.66 2.48
N MET A 88 10.72 -3.71 1.75
CA MET A 88 9.42 -3.12 2.05
C MET A 88 8.28 -4.09 1.80
N VAL A 89 7.37 -4.19 2.78
CA VAL A 89 6.15 -4.99 2.67
C VAL A 89 5.01 -4.12 3.16
N THR A 90 3.93 -4.06 2.38
CA THR A 90 2.72 -3.35 2.77
C THR A 90 1.59 -4.36 2.90
N ALA A 91 0.91 -4.34 4.04
CA ALA A 91 -0.24 -5.21 4.29
C ALA A 91 -1.48 -4.34 4.47
N TRP A 92 -2.53 -4.69 3.73
CA TRP A 92 -3.85 -4.07 3.83
C TRP A 92 -4.75 -5.08 4.51
N THR A 93 -5.20 -4.78 5.72
CA THR A 93 -6.05 -5.69 6.50
C THR A 93 -7.47 -5.12 6.54
N VAL A 94 -8.46 -5.98 6.31
CA VAL A 94 -9.87 -5.60 6.32
C VAL A 94 -10.58 -6.40 7.39
N THR A 95 -11.25 -5.69 8.30
CA THR A 95 -12.04 -6.33 9.35
C THR A 95 -13.43 -5.69 9.39
N PRO A 96 -14.45 -6.44 9.84
CA PRO A 96 -15.79 -5.86 9.94
C PRO A 96 -15.84 -4.70 10.95
N SER A 97 -16.63 -3.69 10.64
CA SER A 97 -16.84 -2.55 11.52
C SER A 97 -18.28 -2.07 11.31
N GLY A 98 -19.17 -2.41 12.21
CA GLY A 98 -20.59 -2.12 12.01
C GLY A 98 -21.10 -2.79 10.75
N THR A 99 -21.71 -2.01 9.86
CA THR A 99 -22.16 -2.49 8.55
C THR A 99 -21.09 -2.35 7.46
N GLY A 100 -19.98 -1.71 7.79
CA GLY A 100 -18.89 -1.50 6.87
C GLY A 100 -17.63 -2.25 7.26
N SER A 101 -16.47 -1.65 7.00
CA SER A 101 -15.18 -2.28 7.25
C SER A 101 -14.18 -1.29 7.83
N LEU A 102 -13.29 -1.83 8.66
CA LEU A 102 -12.09 -1.11 9.08
C LEU A 102 -10.95 -1.58 8.19
N VAL A 103 -10.30 -0.65 7.53
CA VAL A 103 -9.14 -0.92 6.67
C VAL A 103 -7.91 -0.38 7.36
N THR A 104 -6.92 -1.23 7.56
CA THR A 104 -5.62 -0.83 8.11
C THR A 104 -4.55 -1.13 7.07
N VAL A 105 -3.75 -0.12 6.73
CA VAL A 105 -2.59 -0.32 5.88
C VAL A 105 -1.34 -0.15 6.73
N ARG A 106 -0.45 -1.13 6.66
CA ARG A 106 0.78 -1.11 7.42
C ARG A 106 1.94 -1.44 6.51
N THR A 107 2.94 -0.58 6.49
CA THR A 107 4.15 -0.78 5.72
C THR A 107 5.32 -0.96 6.66
N THR A 108 6.12 -1.98 6.42
CA THR A 108 7.32 -2.26 7.20
C THR A 108 8.52 -2.34 6.28
N TRP A 109 9.67 -1.92 6.78
CA TRP A 109 10.94 -2.02 6.05
C TRP A 109 12.07 -2.05 7.06
N LYS A 110 13.23 -2.48 6.59
CA LYS A 110 14.41 -2.48 7.46
C LYS A 110 14.91 -1.05 7.62
N GLY A 111 15.25 -0.69 8.83
CA GLY A 111 15.76 0.63 9.13
C GLY A 111 17.19 0.82 8.66
N ALA A 112 17.78 1.94 9.06
CA ALA A 112 19.14 2.28 8.67
C ALA A 112 20.13 1.22 9.12
N GLY A 113 21.06 0.89 8.24
CA GLY A 113 22.08 -0.09 8.51
C GLY A 113 22.61 -0.68 7.21
N GLY A 114 23.92 -0.67 7.04
CA GLY A 114 24.53 -1.19 5.84
C GLY A 114 24.07 -0.48 4.57
N ILE A 115 24.23 -1.15 3.47
CA ILE A 115 23.87 -0.60 2.17
C ILE A 115 22.37 -0.43 2.04
N GLY A 116 21.63 -1.44 2.49
CA GLY A 116 20.18 -1.39 2.44
C GLY A 116 19.62 -0.24 3.27
N GLY A 117 20.25 0.06 4.41
CA GLY A 117 19.80 1.13 5.29
C GLY A 117 19.90 2.50 4.64
N ILE A 118 20.91 2.73 3.83
CA ILE A 118 21.05 4.00 3.14
C ILE A 118 19.87 4.21 2.21
N PHE A 119 19.52 3.18 1.49
CA PHE A 119 18.45 3.24 0.52
C PHE A 119 17.08 3.30 1.18
N GLU A 120 16.86 2.48 2.19
CA GLU A 120 15.56 2.37 2.84
C GLU A 120 15.29 3.51 3.81
N GLY A 121 16.29 4.28 4.18
CA GLY A 121 16.12 5.48 4.98
C GLY A 121 15.46 6.63 4.26
N ILE A 122 15.07 6.44 3.00
CA ILE A 122 14.39 7.48 2.21
C ILE A 122 13.08 7.89 2.86
N PHE A 123 12.35 6.95 3.44
CA PHE A 123 11.03 7.24 3.99
C PHE A 123 11.08 7.38 5.50
N ALA A 124 10.63 8.53 6.00
CA ALA A 124 10.36 8.69 7.42
C ALA A 124 8.97 8.10 7.71
N PRO A 125 8.78 7.44 8.85
CA PRO A 125 7.47 6.84 9.17
C PRO A 125 6.32 7.83 9.14
N LEU A 126 6.51 9.05 9.64
CA LEU A 126 5.45 10.05 9.64
C LEU A 126 5.08 10.49 8.24
N GLY A 127 6.05 10.61 7.35
CA GLY A 127 5.79 10.97 5.96
C GLY A 127 5.01 9.89 5.23
N LEU A 128 5.39 8.64 5.43
CA LEU A 128 4.68 7.53 4.80
C LEU A 128 3.27 7.39 5.37
N LYS A 129 3.10 7.58 6.67
CA LYS A 129 1.79 7.54 7.30
C LYS A 129 0.84 8.56 6.66
N LYS A 130 1.34 9.74 6.35
CA LYS A 130 0.56 10.78 5.69
C LYS A 130 0.13 10.34 4.29
N ILE A 131 1.05 9.74 3.53
CA ILE A 131 0.74 9.20 2.20
C ILE A 131 -0.32 8.11 2.30
N GLN A 132 -0.18 7.20 3.27
CA GLN A 132 -1.17 6.15 3.50
C GLN A 132 -2.55 6.73 3.78
N ALA A 133 -2.62 7.76 4.62
CA ALA A 133 -3.88 8.40 4.96
C ALA A 133 -4.58 8.97 3.73
N GLU A 134 -3.83 9.57 2.82
CA GLU A 134 -4.40 10.10 1.57
C GLU A 134 -5.01 9.00 0.71
N VAL A 135 -4.30 7.90 0.57
CA VAL A 135 -4.80 6.76 -0.22
C VAL A 135 -6.05 6.16 0.42
N LEU A 136 -6.07 6.05 1.75
CA LEU A 136 -7.24 5.53 2.47
C LEU A 136 -8.45 6.44 2.31
N GLU A 137 -8.28 7.76 2.33
CA GLU A 137 -9.38 8.68 2.07
C GLU A 137 -9.94 8.50 0.67
N ASN A 138 -9.06 8.31 -0.30
CA ASN A 138 -9.49 8.08 -1.68
C ASN A 138 -10.25 6.75 -1.79
N LEU A 139 -9.80 5.71 -1.09
CA LEU A 139 -10.49 4.43 -1.06
C LEU A 139 -11.88 4.58 -0.44
N LYS A 140 -11.98 5.33 0.65
CA LYS A 140 -13.26 5.57 1.30
C LYS A 140 -14.25 6.22 0.33
N ARG A 141 -13.80 7.22 -0.42
CA ARG A 141 -14.66 7.87 -1.42
C ARG A 141 -15.07 6.92 -2.54
N GLU A 142 -14.15 6.08 -2.98
CA GLU A 142 -14.42 5.12 -4.04
C GLU A 142 -15.47 4.10 -3.61
N LEU A 143 -15.51 3.75 -2.34
CA LEU A 143 -16.41 2.73 -1.80
C LEU A 143 -17.68 3.31 -1.16
N SER A 144 -17.85 4.60 -1.21
CA SER A 144 -19.04 5.21 -0.62
C SER A 144 -20.21 5.29 -1.61
#